data_8d07dc17a8fd5bf13ec7327548d988cc
#
_entry.id   8d07dc17a8fd5bf13ec7327548d988cc
#
_cell.length_a   1.000
_cell.length_b   1.000
_cell.length_c   1.000
_cell.angle_alpha   90.00
_cell.angle_beta   90.00
_cell.angle_gamma   90.00
#
_symmetry.space_group_name_H-M   'P 1'
#
loop_
_entity.id
_entity.type
_entity.pdbx_description
1 polymer ?
#
loop_
_entity_poly.entity_id
_entity_poly.type
_entity_poly.pdbx_seq_one_letter_code
_entity_poly.pdbx_strand_id
1 'polypeptide(L)'
;MTAIPSLSQYGPAFRDSHPPLKDDQALLEADACLQCGGPCSPAPCVGACPAGIDVPGFIHDIAQKKPLNAAEKILADNILGGTCARVCPVQVLCEGSCVLLKEGRRPIQIGRLQRYATDKAIEACAKVTPPVSSVRHAMSVGVIGA
;
A
#
# COMPACT_ATOMS: atom_id res chain seq x y z
N MET A 1 32.58 5.74 -0.51
CA MET A 1 31.11 5.81 -0.33
C MET A 1 30.84 6.51 0.98
N THR A 2 30.39 7.77 0.96
CA THR A 2 30.03 8.51 2.16
C THR A 2 28.72 7.91 2.71
N ALA A 3 28.73 7.53 3.98
CA ALA A 3 27.53 7.00 4.65
C ALA A 3 26.41 8.03 4.57
N ILE A 4 25.22 7.60 4.18
CA ILE A 4 24.02 8.44 4.19
C ILE A 4 23.73 8.80 5.66
N PRO A 5 23.64 10.12 6.02
CA PRO A 5 23.34 10.52 7.38
C PRO A 5 22.01 9.93 7.86
N SER A 6 21.95 9.43 9.08
CA SER A 6 20.69 8.95 9.64
C SER A 6 19.74 10.12 9.89
N LEU A 7 18.43 9.93 9.66
CA LEU A 7 17.39 10.95 9.88
C LEU A 7 17.38 11.53 11.31
N SER A 8 17.90 10.76 12.29
CA SER A 8 18.05 11.22 13.67
C SER A 8 18.94 12.47 13.85
N GLN A 9 19.82 12.74 12.89
CA GLN A 9 20.72 13.91 12.91
C GLN A 9 20.01 15.23 12.59
N TYR A 10 18.83 15.17 11.95
CA TYR A 10 18.08 16.37 11.54
C TYR A 10 17.06 16.83 12.56
N GLY A 11 16.94 16.15 13.72
CA GLY A 11 16.07 16.54 14.81
C GLY A 11 14.55 16.43 14.52
N PRO A 12 13.70 17.06 15.37
CA PRO A 12 12.24 16.89 15.31
C PRO A 12 11.58 17.39 14.02
N ALA A 13 12.23 18.31 13.28
CA ALA A 13 11.69 18.89 12.04
C ALA A 13 11.55 17.88 10.89
N PHE A 14 12.28 16.77 10.97
CA PHE A 14 12.26 15.71 9.95
C PHE A 14 11.61 14.42 10.43
N ARG A 15 10.71 14.51 11.42
CA ARG A 15 9.90 13.35 11.82
C ARG A 15 8.96 12.94 10.68
N ASP A 16 8.82 11.64 10.51
CA ASP A 16 7.83 11.09 9.61
C ASP A 16 6.42 11.54 10.07
N SER A 17 5.73 12.29 9.21
CA SER A 17 4.38 12.78 9.50
C SER A 17 3.33 11.66 9.52
N HIS A 18 3.61 10.55 8.84
CA HIS A 18 2.76 9.38 8.74
C HIS A 18 3.56 8.10 9.06
N PRO A 19 3.98 7.91 10.33
CA PRO A 19 4.81 6.77 10.70
C PRO A 19 4.11 5.44 10.38
N PRO A 20 4.87 4.35 10.12
CA PRO A 20 4.28 3.04 9.84
C PRO A 20 3.42 2.57 11.02
N LEU A 21 2.41 1.77 10.74
CA LEU A 21 1.63 1.08 11.76
C LEU A 21 2.50 -0.03 12.39
N LYS A 22 2.35 -0.22 13.71
CA LYS A 22 2.84 -1.42 14.37
C LYS A 22 1.94 -2.62 14.05
N ASP A 23 2.41 -3.84 14.32
CA ASP A 23 1.69 -5.07 13.97
C ASP A 23 0.27 -5.11 14.56
N ASP A 24 0.12 -4.77 15.83
CA ASP A 24 -1.17 -4.69 16.53
C ASP A 24 -2.10 -3.63 15.94
N GLN A 25 -1.56 -2.46 15.63
CA GLN A 25 -2.30 -1.37 15.01
C GLN A 25 -2.75 -1.73 13.58
N ALA A 26 -1.88 -2.38 12.80
CA ALA A 26 -2.21 -2.80 11.45
C ALA A 26 -3.33 -3.85 11.43
N LEU A 27 -3.31 -4.81 12.37
CA LEU A 27 -4.36 -5.81 12.52
C LEU A 27 -5.70 -5.17 12.88
N LEU A 28 -5.73 -4.29 13.90
CA LEU A 28 -6.95 -3.60 14.32
C LEU A 28 -7.53 -2.73 13.20
N GLU A 29 -6.67 -2.04 12.46
CA GLU A 29 -7.10 -1.20 11.33
C GLU A 29 -7.62 -2.05 10.16
N ALA A 30 -6.99 -3.19 9.88
CA ALA A 30 -7.43 -4.11 8.84
C ALA A 30 -8.75 -4.79 9.18
N ASP A 31 -8.96 -5.20 10.44
CA ASP A 31 -10.22 -5.79 10.91
C ASP A 31 -11.41 -4.82 10.84
N ALA A 32 -11.16 -3.51 10.91
CA ALA A 32 -12.20 -2.51 10.78
C ALA A 32 -12.71 -2.34 9.34
N CYS A 33 -12.04 -2.94 8.35
CA CYS A 33 -12.42 -2.84 6.95
C CYS A 33 -13.68 -3.68 6.65
N LEU A 34 -14.68 -3.07 6.03
CA LEU A 34 -15.94 -3.73 5.68
C LEU A 34 -15.84 -4.66 4.48
N GLN A 35 -14.67 -4.82 3.87
CA GLN A 35 -14.43 -5.70 2.70
C GLN A 35 -15.45 -5.44 1.56
N CYS A 36 -15.65 -4.15 1.24
CA CYS A 36 -16.61 -3.73 0.22
C CYS A 36 -16.26 -4.28 -1.16
N GLY A 37 -17.26 -4.32 -2.02
CA GLY A 37 -17.15 -4.81 -3.39
C GLY A 37 -17.77 -6.18 -3.57
N GLY A 38 -17.87 -6.61 -4.82
CA GLY A 38 -18.46 -7.89 -5.18
C GLY A 38 -18.44 -8.10 -6.69
N PRO A 39 -19.08 -9.17 -7.17
CA PRO A 39 -19.02 -9.55 -8.60
C PRO A 39 -19.55 -8.47 -9.56
N CYS A 40 -20.46 -7.61 -9.07
CA CYS A 40 -21.13 -6.61 -9.91
C CYS A 40 -20.52 -5.21 -9.82
N SER A 41 -19.69 -4.93 -8.81
CA SER A 41 -19.09 -3.60 -8.63
C SER A 41 -17.82 -3.68 -7.78
N PRO A 42 -16.73 -3.05 -8.19
CA PRO A 42 -15.53 -2.94 -7.37
C PRO A 42 -15.82 -2.10 -6.11
N ALA A 43 -14.99 -2.29 -5.07
CA ALA A 43 -15.04 -1.42 -3.91
C ALA A 43 -14.75 0.04 -4.30
N PRO A 44 -15.38 1.05 -3.66
CA PRO A 44 -15.16 2.44 -4.00
C PRO A 44 -13.68 2.88 -3.91
N CYS A 45 -12.94 2.32 -2.96
CA CYS A 45 -11.51 2.58 -2.80
C CYS A 45 -10.66 2.00 -3.94
N VAL A 46 -11.08 0.88 -4.56
CA VAL A 46 -10.44 0.33 -5.77
C VAL A 46 -10.73 1.23 -6.96
N GLY A 47 -11.99 1.63 -7.15
CA GLY A 47 -12.39 2.51 -8.25
C GLY A 47 -11.74 3.89 -8.18
N ALA A 48 -11.40 4.38 -6.98
CA ALA A 48 -10.71 5.65 -6.77
C ALA A 48 -9.18 5.53 -6.86
N CYS A 49 -8.63 4.32 -6.91
CA CYS A 49 -7.19 4.11 -7.05
C CYS A 49 -6.78 4.18 -8.52
N PRO A 50 -5.91 5.12 -8.95
CA PRO A 50 -5.48 5.19 -10.34
C PRO A 50 -4.76 3.94 -10.86
N ALA A 51 -4.14 3.17 -9.96
CA ALA A 51 -3.49 1.90 -10.27
C ALA A 51 -4.41 0.69 -10.14
N GLY A 52 -5.65 0.88 -9.66
CA GLY A 52 -6.63 -0.21 -9.52
C GLY A 52 -6.25 -1.29 -8.50
N ILE A 53 -5.42 -0.96 -7.50
CA ILE A 53 -4.97 -1.93 -6.49
C ILE A 53 -6.17 -2.57 -5.81
N ASP A 54 -6.13 -3.91 -5.65
CA ASP A 54 -7.13 -4.66 -4.88
C ASP A 54 -7.04 -4.34 -3.37
N VAL A 55 -7.61 -3.17 -3.01
CA VAL A 55 -7.55 -2.64 -1.63
C VAL A 55 -8.21 -3.59 -0.62
N PRO A 56 -9.44 -4.09 -0.82
CA PRO A 56 -10.03 -5.03 0.13
C PRO A 56 -9.20 -6.31 0.26
N GLY A 57 -8.69 -6.83 -0.85
CA GLY A 57 -7.93 -8.08 -0.86
C GLY A 57 -6.62 -7.99 -0.08
N PHE A 58 -5.83 -6.92 -0.24
CA PHE A 58 -4.60 -6.80 0.54
C PHE A 58 -4.88 -6.50 2.03
N ILE A 59 -5.94 -5.74 2.35
CA ILE A 59 -6.34 -5.49 3.73
C ILE A 59 -6.80 -6.79 4.40
N HIS A 60 -7.57 -7.63 3.68
CA HIS A 60 -7.95 -8.95 4.16
C HIS A 60 -6.73 -9.81 4.51
N ASP A 61 -5.71 -9.84 3.64
CA ASP A 61 -4.49 -10.61 3.93
C ASP A 61 -3.76 -10.08 5.18
N ILE A 62 -3.74 -8.76 5.42
CA ILE A 62 -3.20 -8.19 6.66
C ILE A 62 -3.99 -8.68 7.87
N ALA A 63 -5.32 -8.65 7.83
CA ALA A 63 -6.20 -9.15 8.90
C ALA A 63 -5.94 -10.65 9.18
N GLN A 64 -5.61 -11.43 8.13
CA GLN A 64 -5.22 -12.83 8.25
C GLN A 64 -3.75 -13.05 8.68
N LYS A 65 -3.05 -11.99 9.11
CA LYS A 65 -1.61 -12.03 9.50
C LYS A 65 -0.68 -12.51 8.38
N LYS A 66 -1.01 -12.19 7.14
CA LYS A 66 -0.25 -12.55 5.92
C LYS A 66 0.26 -11.30 5.20
N PRO A 67 1.13 -10.47 5.82
CA PRO A 67 1.56 -9.20 5.23
C PRO A 67 2.34 -9.37 3.92
N LEU A 68 3.02 -10.50 3.72
CA LEU A 68 3.73 -10.76 2.45
C LEU A 68 2.76 -11.01 1.30
N ASN A 69 1.66 -11.74 1.53
CA ASN A 69 0.61 -11.93 0.52
C ASN A 69 -0.07 -10.58 0.17
N ALA A 70 -0.28 -9.74 1.19
CA ALA A 70 -0.76 -8.38 0.96
C ALA A 70 0.19 -7.56 0.08
N ALA A 71 1.51 -7.64 0.33
CA ALA A 71 2.52 -6.98 -0.48
C ALA A 71 2.53 -7.52 -1.93
N GLU A 72 2.40 -8.83 -2.12
CA GLU A 72 2.31 -9.45 -3.46
C GLU A 72 1.15 -8.87 -4.27
N LYS A 73 -0.05 -8.76 -3.68
CA LYS A 73 -1.21 -8.15 -4.33
C LYS A 73 -0.96 -6.69 -4.71
N ILE A 74 -0.42 -5.90 -3.78
CA ILE A 74 -0.10 -4.49 -4.02
C ILE A 74 0.88 -4.35 -5.18
N LEU A 75 1.97 -5.13 -5.17
CA LEU A 75 3.06 -5.02 -6.13
C LEU A 75 2.72 -5.65 -7.49
N ALA A 76 1.75 -6.58 -7.55
CA ALA A 76 1.22 -7.11 -8.80
C ALA A 76 0.49 -6.03 -9.61
N ASP A 77 -0.28 -5.16 -8.94
CA ASP A 77 -1.02 -4.09 -9.58
C ASP A 77 -0.17 -2.82 -9.75
N ASN A 78 0.75 -2.56 -8.81
CA ASN A 78 1.59 -1.37 -8.81
C ASN A 78 2.96 -1.64 -8.18
N ILE A 79 3.98 -1.80 -9.02
CA ILE A 79 5.37 -2.03 -8.57
C ILE A 79 5.91 -0.88 -7.68
N LEU A 80 5.35 0.32 -7.79
CA LEU A 80 5.68 1.48 -6.96
C LEU A 80 4.79 1.57 -5.70
N GLY A 81 4.12 0.49 -5.31
CA GLY A 81 3.20 0.42 -4.17
C GLY A 81 3.78 0.97 -2.86
N GLY A 82 5.05 0.72 -2.58
CA GLY A 82 5.75 1.25 -1.40
C GLY A 82 5.95 2.77 -1.44
N THR A 83 6.17 3.35 -2.63
CA THR A 83 6.25 4.80 -2.83
C THR A 83 4.87 5.43 -2.73
N CYS A 84 3.87 4.87 -3.41
CA CYS A 84 2.48 5.33 -3.34
C CYS A 84 1.97 5.38 -1.90
N ALA A 85 2.32 4.40 -1.08
CA ALA A 85 1.96 4.34 0.34
C ALA A 85 2.46 5.55 1.17
N ARG A 86 3.42 6.30 0.66
CA ARG A 86 4.03 7.46 1.34
C ARG A 86 3.63 8.81 0.76
N VAL A 87 3.39 8.88 -0.56
CA VAL A 87 3.23 10.16 -1.26
C VAL A 87 1.87 10.33 -1.94
N CYS A 88 1.05 9.27 -2.01
CA CYS A 88 -0.25 9.35 -2.64
C CYS A 88 -1.21 10.23 -1.81
N PRO A 89 -1.98 11.11 -2.43
CA PRO A 89 -3.00 11.92 -1.73
C PRO A 89 -4.24 11.08 -1.42
N VAL A 90 -4.08 10.11 -0.50
CA VAL A 90 -5.10 9.09 -0.18
C VAL A 90 -6.43 9.69 0.25
N GLN A 91 -6.42 10.90 0.85
CA GLN A 91 -7.60 11.60 1.37
C GLN A 91 -8.59 12.01 0.27
N VAL A 92 -8.11 12.17 -0.97
CA VAL A 92 -8.95 12.49 -2.14
C VAL A 92 -9.08 11.31 -3.10
N LEU A 93 -8.44 10.19 -2.81
CA LEU A 93 -8.48 8.95 -3.58
C LEU A 93 -9.13 7.83 -2.76
N CYS A 94 -8.38 6.77 -2.47
CA CYS A 94 -8.92 5.55 -1.84
C CYS A 94 -9.53 5.78 -0.46
N GLU A 95 -8.88 6.51 0.43
CA GLU A 95 -9.42 6.82 1.77
C GLU A 95 -10.60 7.79 1.67
N GLY A 96 -10.53 8.80 0.78
CA GLY A 96 -11.63 9.73 0.51
C GLY A 96 -12.88 9.06 -0.06
N SER A 97 -12.74 7.89 -0.67
CA SER A 97 -13.84 7.10 -1.21
C SER A 97 -14.33 5.99 -0.27
N CYS A 98 -13.75 5.89 0.94
CA CYS A 98 -14.13 4.88 1.90
C CYS A 98 -15.59 5.05 2.34
N VAL A 99 -16.38 3.96 2.34
CA VAL A 99 -17.79 3.98 2.71
C VAL A 99 -18.02 4.44 4.14
N LEU A 100 -17.07 4.23 5.05
CA LEU A 100 -17.17 4.68 6.44
C LEU A 100 -17.33 6.20 6.57
N LEU A 101 -16.80 6.98 5.62
CA LEU A 101 -16.99 8.44 5.59
C LEU A 101 -18.47 8.82 5.42
N LYS A 102 -19.25 8.04 4.66
CA LYS A 102 -20.68 8.29 4.47
C LYS A 102 -21.48 8.07 5.77
N GLU A 103 -20.93 7.29 6.68
CA GLU A 103 -21.48 7.03 8.01
C GLU A 103 -20.95 8.00 9.08
N GLY A 104 -20.19 9.04 8.68
CA GLY A 104 -19.57 9.98 9.60
C GLY A 104 -18.44 9.38 10.44
N ARG A 105 -17.90 8.22 10.02
CA ARG A 105 -16.80 7.53 10.68
C ARG A 105 -15.47 7.85 10.00
N ARG A 106 -14.37 7.64 10.73
CA ARG A 106 -13.03 7.74 10.15
C ARG A 106 -12.83 6.67 9.07
N PRO A 107 -12.25 7.03 7.90
CA PRO A 107 -11.93 6.05 6.87
C PRO A 107 -10.84 5.08 7.34
N ILE A 108 -10.74 3.93 6.72
CA ILE A 108 -9.61 3.01 6.90
C ILE A 108 -8.32 3.72 6.42
N GLN A 109 -7.26 3.60 7.18
CA GLN A 109 -5.93 4.16 6.86
C GLN A 109 -5.22 3.31 5.78
N ILE A 110 -5.78 3.32 4.57
CA ILE A 110 -5.38 2.44 3.46
C ILE A 110 -3.91 2.64 3.09
N GLY A 111 -3.47 3.89 3.00
CA GLY A 111 -2.07 4.20 2.70
C GLY A 111 -1.10 3.66 3.75
N ARG A 112 -1.45 3.75 5.04
CA ARG A 112 -0.61 3.21 6.13
C ARG A 112 -0.60 1.68 6.17
N LEU A 113 -1.72 1.02 5.85
CA LEU A 113 -1.79 -0.43 5.70
C LEU A 113 -0.96 -0.91 4.49
N GLN A 114 -1.04 -0.19 3.37
CA GLN A 114 -0.21 -0.47 2.20
C GLN A 114 1.28 -0.32 2.53
N ARG A 115 1.66 0.74 3.25
CA ARG A 115 3.02 0.94 3.76
C ARG A 115 3.45 -0.22 4.65
N TYR A 116 2.62 -0.60 5.61
CA TYR A 116 2.90 -1.72 6.51
C TYR A 116 3.25 -3.00 5.74
N ALA A 117 2.42 -3.40 4.76
CA ALA A 117 2.65 -4.60 3.97
C ALA A 117 3.95 -4.52 3.14
N THR A 118 4.17 -3.40 2.46
CA THR A 118 5.37 -3.22 1.62
C THR A 118 6.65 -3.11 2.44
N ASP A 119 6.62 -2.50 3.63
CA ASP A 119 7.77 -2.45 4.53
C ASP A 119 8.12 -3.84 5.07
N LYS A 120 7.11 -4.68 5.41
CA LYS A 120 7.35 -6.09 5.80
C LYS A 120 8.01 -6.89 4.68
N ALA A 121 7.65 -6.65 3.42
CA ALA A 121 8.28 -7.31 2.29
C ALA A 121 9.75 -6.86 2.10
N ILE A 122 10.04 -5.58 2.29
CA ILE A 122 11.40 -5.03 2.23
C ILE A 122 12.25 -5.59 3.38
N GLU A 123 11.74 -5.58 4.61
CA GLU A 123 12.42 -6.11 5.79
C GLU A 123 12.76 -7.61 5.64
N ALA A 124 11.84 -8.38 5.05
CA ALA A 124 12.03 -9.81 4.80
C ALA A 124 12.90 -10.09 3.56
N CYS A 125 13.34 -9.09 2.81
CA CYS A 125 13.98 -9.26 1.49
C CYS A 125 13.16 -10.20 0.57
N ALA A 126 11.84 -10.15 0.67
CA ALA A 126 10.94 -11.05 -0.02
C ALA A 126 10.89 -10.75 -1.52
N LYS A 127 10.94 -11.81 -2.33
CA LYS A 127 10.75 -11.70 -3.78
C LYS A 127 9.25 -11.71 -4.11
N VAL A 128 8.59 -10.59 -3.85
CA VAL A 128 7.14 -10.40 -4.02
C VAL A 128 6.77 -9.72 -5.35
N THR A 129 7.66 -9.75 -6.32
CA THR A 129 7.39 -9.22 -7.65
C THR A 129 6.68 -10.27 -8.51
N PRO A 130 5.73 -9.86 -9.37
CA PRO A 130 5.09 -10.80 -10.29
C PRO A 130 6.14 -11.47 -11.18
N PRO A 131 5.87 -12.71 -11.62
CA PRO A 131 6.77 -13.41 -12.53
C PRO A 131 6.93 -12.64 -13.83
N VAL A 132 8.14 -12.64 -14.38
CA VAL A 132 8.42 -11.99 -15.66
C VAL A 132 7.61 -12.69 -16.75
N SER A 133 6.84 -11.92 -17.52
CA SER A 133 6.09 -12.43 -18.66
C SER A 133 7.02 -13.09 -19.69
N SER A 134 6.62 -14.25 -20.21
CA SER A 134 7.30 -14.90 -21.34
C SER A 134 7.04 -14.17 -22.68
N VAL A 135 6.00 -13.34 -22.72
CA VAL A 135 5.67 -12.54 -23.91
C VAL A 135 6.71 -11.43 -24.07
N ARG A 136 7.39 -11.43 -25.20
CA ARG A 136 8.34 -10.37 -25.55
C ARG A 136 7.71 -9.44 -26.57
N HIS A 137 7.78 -8.16 -26.31
CA HIS A 137 7.36 -7.11 -27.23
C HIS A 137 8.59 -6.57 -27.98
N ALA A 138 8.40 -6.11 -29.21
CA ALA A 138 9.46 -5.48 -30.03
C ALA A 138 9.85 -4.07 -29.55
N MET A 139 9.20 -3.58 -28.51
CA MET A 139 9.44 -2.27 -27.92
C MET A 139 10.40 -2.36 -26.73
N SER A 140 11.21 -1.32 -26.56
CA SER A 140 12.08 -1.14 -25.38
C SER A 140 11.59 0.05 -24.54
N VAL A 141 11.72 -0.06 -23.23
CA VAL A 141 11.39 0.98 -22.27
C VAL A 141 12.66 1.32 -21.47
N GLY A 142 12.97 2.60 -21.39
CA GLY A 142 14.03 3.11 -20.52
C GLY A 142 13.45 3.64 -19.22
N VAL A 143 14.06 3.26 -18.08
CA VAL A 143 13.69 3.78 -16.76
C VAL A 143 14.87 4.60 -16.22
N ILE A 144 14.63 5.88 -15.89
CA ILE A 144 15.64 6.78 -15.35
C ILE A 144 15.47 6.83 -13.83
N GLY A 145 16.59 6.63 -13.09
CA GLY A 145 16.60 6.66 -11.64
C GLY A 145 16.21 5.35 -10.95
N ALA A 146 16.29 4.23 -11.67
CA ALA A 146 16.04 2.90 -11.12
C ALA A 146 17.32 2.32 -10.48
#